data_d6976b9b713c9624bc65926675526567
#
_entry.id   d6976b9b713c9624bc65926675526567
#
_cell.length_a   1.000
_cell.length_b   1.000
_cell.length_c   1.000
_cell.angle_alpha   90.00
_cell.angle_beta   90.00
_cell.angle_gamma   90.00
#
_symmetry.space_group_name_H-M   'P 1'
#
loop_
_entity.id
_entity.type
_entity.pdbx_description
1 polymer ?
#
loop_
_entity_poly.entity_id
_entity_poly.type
_entity_poly.pdbx_seq_one_letter_code
_entity_poly.pdbx_strand_id
1 'polypeptide(L)'
;MHGSLQGNAALLDRLMAGAATLSCEVAVCAPYPYLAQVQSTLAGTPILWGAQSVSEHASGAFTGEVSASMLRDFGCHYVLVGHSERRQLFGESDAAVAAKFVAAQQAGL
;
A
#
# COMPACT_ATOMS: atom_id res chain seq x y z
N MET A 1 11.11 -6.43 -1.54
CA MET A 1 10.34 -7.36 -2.40
C MET A 1 10.44 -8.77 -1.80
N HIS A 2 9.59 -9.06 -0.82
CA HIS A 2 9.57 -10.36 -0.14
C HIS A 2 8.10 -10.82 -0.07
N GLY A 3 7.64 -11.53 -1.05
CA GLY A 3 6.26 -11.97 -1.06
C GLY A 3 6.03 -13.11 -2.03
N SER A 4 5.07 -13.94 -1.69
CA SER A 4 4.45 -14.93 -2.56
C SER A 4 3.00 -15.13 -2.09
N LEU A 5 2.12 -15.61 -2.94
CA LEU A 5 0.74 -15.87 -2.54
C LEU A 5 0.65 -16.77 -1.31
N GLN A 6 1.45 -17.83 -1.27
CA GLN A 6 1.50 -18.77 -0.14
C GLN A 6 2.10 -18.14 1.12
N GLY A 7 3.22 -17.43 1.00
CA GLY A 7 3.87 -16.77 2.13
C GLY A 7 3.01 -15.65 2.73
N ASN A 8 2.33 -14.89 1.86
CA ASN A 8 1.40 -13.85 2.29
C ASN A 8 0.20 -14.44 3.02
N ALA A 9 -0.40 -15.54 2.53
CA ALA A 9 -1.50 -16.20 3.21
C ALA A 9 -1.11 -16.58 4.65
N ALA A 10 0.03 -17.26 4.82
CA ALA A 10 0.51 -17.66 6.13
C ALA A 10 0.81 -16.48 7.06
N LEU A 11 1.31 -15.36 6.52
CA LEU A 11 1.55 -14.12 7.29
C LEU A 11 0.24 -13.49 7.72
N LEU A 12 -0.71 -13.33 6.81
CA LEU A 12 -2.00 -12.69 7.08
C LEU A 12 -2.82 -13.49 8.11
N ASP A 13 -2.82 -14.81 8.03
CA ASP A 13 -3.48 -15.69 9.02
C ASP A 13 -2.93 -15.45 10.44
N ARG A 14 -1.60 -15.34 10.58
CA ARG A 14 -0.97 -15.04 11.86
C ARG A 14 -1.30 -13.64 12.38
N LEU A 15 -1.33 -12.65 11.49
CA LEU A 15 -1.71 -11.28 11.84
C LEU A 15 -3.15 -11.21 12.32
N MET A 16 -4.08 -11.85 11.63
CA MET A 16 -5.49 -11.89 12.02
C MET A 16 -5.66 -12.55 13.40
N ALA A 17 -4.96 -13.64 13.65
CA ALA A 17 -5.02 -14.32 14.96
C ALA A 17 -4.51 -13.44 16.11
N GLY A 18 -3.52 -12.57 15.86
CA GLY A 18 -2.94 -11.67 16.87
C GLY A 18 -3.64 -10.31 16.98
N ALA A 19 -4.22 -9.80 15.92
CA ALA A 19 -4.72 -8.43 15.87
C ALA A 19 -5.90 -8.16 16.81
N ALA A 20 -6.72 -9.16 17.09
CA ALA A 20 -7.88 -9.03 17.98
C ALA A 20 -7.50 -8.66 19.44
N THR A 21 -6.25 -8.85 19.83
CA THR A 21 -5.75 -8.56 21.19
C THR A 21 -5.01 -7.23 21.28
N LEU A 22 -4.81 -6.53 20.16
CA LEU A 22 -4.05 -5.29 20.12
C LEU A 22 -4.96 -4.09 20.42
N SER A 23 -4.42 -3.14 21.17
CA SER A 23 -5.08 -1.87 21.50
C SER A 23 -4.74 -0.74 20.53
N CYS A 24 -4.01 -1.04 19.45
CA CYS A 24 -3.60 -0.09 18.43
C CYS A 24 -4.18 -0.48 17.06
N GLU A 25 -4.26 0.50 16.17
CA GLU A 25 -4.57 0.26 14.76
C GLU A 25 -3.41 -0.48 14.09
N VAL A 26 -3.73 -1.46 13.25
CA VAL A 26 -2.76 -2.25 12.49
C VAL A 26 -3.02 -2.10 11.01
N ALA A 27 -1.98 -1.81 10.24
CA ALA A 27 -2.06 -1.75 8.79
C ALA A 27 -0.93 -2.56 8.13
N VAL A 28 -1.23 -3.15 6.97
CA VAL A 28 -0.27 -3.90 6.14
C VAL A 28 -0.10 -3.20 4.81
N CYS A 29 1.12 -2.76 4.49
CA CYS A 29 1.43 -2.21 3.17
C CYS A 29 2.08 -3.29 2.29
N ALA A 30 1.36 -3.70 1.25
CA ALA A 30 1.76 -4.79 0.35
C ALA A 30 2.25 -4.28 -1.01
N PRO A 31 3.11 -5.05 -1.70
CA PRO A 31 3.39 -4.83 -3.12
C PRO A 31 2.13 -4.95 -3.96
N TYR A 32 2.04 -4.16 -5.04
CA TYR A 32 0.86 -4.10 -5.91
C TYR A 32 0.30 -5.46 -6.36
N PRO A 33 1.13 -6.45 -6.77
CA PRO A 33 0.62 -7.74 -7.22
C PRO A 33 -0.19 -8.53 -6.18
N TYR A 34 -0.08 -8.14 -4.91
CA TYR A 34 -0.72 -8.84 -3.80
C TYR A 34 -1.89 -8.07 -3.18
N LEU A 35 -2.23 -6.89 -3.68
CA LEU A 35 -3.32 -6.08 -3.11
C LEU A 35 -4.67 -6.79 -3.17
N ALA A 36 -4.98 -7.49 -4.27
CA ALA A 36 -6.20 -8.27 -4.38
C ALA A 36 -6.29 -9.39 -3.33
N GLN A 37 -5.17 -10.09 -3.08
CA GLN A 37 -5.10 -11.11 -2.03
C GLN A 37 -5.29 -10.48 -0.65
N VAL A 38 -4.60 -9.39 -0.35
CA VAL A 38 -4.69 -8.70 0.94
C VAL A 38 -6.13 -8.21 1.18
N GLN A 39 -6.74 -7.55 0.20
CA GLN A 39 -8.13 -7.10 0.26
C GLN A 39 -9.08 -8.26 0.56
N SER A 40 -9.01 -9.34 -0.21
CA SER A 40 -9.92 -10.50 -0.03
C SER A 40 -9.73 -11.19 1.32
N THR A 41 -8.51 -11.19 1.86
CA THR A 41 -8.21 -11.85 3.13
C THR A 41 -8.57 -10.97 4.34
N LEU A 42 -8.32 -9.67 4.28
CA LEU A 42 -8.50 -8.76 5.41
C LEU A 42 -9.87 -8.06 5.45
N ALA A 43 -10.67 -8.16 4.39
CA ALA A 43 -12.00 -7.57 4.38
C ALA A 43 -12.86 -8.07 5.56
N GLY A 44 -13.43 -7.13 6.31
CA GLY A 44 -14.24 -7.44 7.51
C GLY A 44 -13.43 -7.71 8.79
N THR A 45 -12.10 -7.60 8.73
CA THR A 45 -11.23 -7.64 9.91
C THR A 45 -10.87 -6.22 10.38
N PRO A 46 -10.33 -6.03 11.60
CA PRO A 46 -9.86 -4.74 12.07
C PRO A 46 -8.51 -4.31 11.46
N ILE A 47 -7.90 -5.11 10.61
CA ILE A 47 -6.61 -4.81 9.98
C ILE A 47 -6.85 -4.04 8.69
N LEU A 48 -6.26 -2.85 8.60
CA LEU A 48 -6.28 -2.04 7.40
C LEU A 48 -5.14 -2.43 6.44
N TRP A 49 -5.24 -1.99 5.20
CA TRP A 49 -4.16 -2.25 4.24
C TRP A 49 -3.88 -1.05 3.35
N GLY A 50 -2.72 -1.12 2.73
CA GLY A 50 -2.22 -0.08 1.84
C GLY A 50 -1.17 -0.61 0.88
N ALA A 51 -0.59 0.29 0.12
CA ALA A 51 0.44 0.00 -0.86
C ALA A 51 1.81 0.55 -0.45
N GLN A 52 2.86 0.06 -1.10
CA GLN A 52 4.25 0.42 -0.81
C GLN A 52 4.76 1.62 -1.62
N SER A 53 4.00 2.11 -2.58
CA SER A 53 4.26 3.32 -3.35
C SER A 53 2.99 3.78 -4.06
N VAL A 54 3.05 4.94 -4.71
CA VAL A 54 1.99 5.52 -5.53
C VAL A 54 2.62 6.42 -6.59
N SER A 55 1.94 6.62 -7.71
CA SER A 55 2.29 7.67 -8.68
C SER A 55 1.84 9.04 -8.19
N GLU A 56 2.59 10.08 -8.55
CA GLU A 56 2.18 11.47 -8.36
C GLU A 56 1.10 11.91 -9.38
N HIS A 57 0.90 11.11 -10.43
CA HIS A 57 -0.04 11.39 -11.50
C HIS A 57 -1.37 10.66 -11.28
N ALA A 58 -2.47 11.37 -11.49
CA ALA A 58 -3.81 10.81 -11.35
C ALA A 58 -4.17 9.85 -12.49
N SER A 59 -3.71 10.13 -13.71
CA SER A 59 -3.93 9.33 -14.91
C SER A 59 -2.99 9.77 -16.03
N GLY A 60 -2.89 9.02 -17.13
CA GLY A 60 -2.13 9.39 -18.29
C GLY A 60 -1.20 8.30 -18.81
N ALA A 61 -0.29 8.66 -19.71
CA ALA A 61 0.66 7.76 -20.36
C ALA A 61 1.90 7.52 -19.48
N PHE A 62 1.69 6.89 -18.34
CA PHE A 62 2.72 6.54 -17.33
C PHE A 62 2.80 5.03 -17.18
N THR A 63 3.25 4.34 -18.21
CA THR A 63 3.27 2.87 -18.28
C THR A 63 4.00 2.28 -17.07
N GLY A 64 3.30 1.41 -16.31
CA GLY A 64 3.81 0.74 -15.11
C GLY A 64 3.52 1.47 -13.80
N GLU A 65 3.06 2.72 -13.83
CA GLU A 65 2.66 3.47 -12.63
C GLU A 65 1.26 3.05 -12.14
N VAL A 66 1.05 3.21 -10.84
CA VAL A 66 -0.22 2.96 -10.16
C VAL A 66 -0.68 4.24 -9.49
N SER A 67 -1.82 4.77 -9.90
CA SER A 67 -2.38 6.00 -9.36
C SER A 67 -3.04 5.77 -7.98
N ALA A 68 -3.25 6.84 -7.24
CA ALA A 68 -3.92 6.79 -5.94
C ALA A 68 -5.39 6.31 -6.07
N SER A 69 -6.08 6.64 -7.15
CA SER A 69 -7.44 6.14 -7.41
C SER A 69 -7.47 4.62 -7.62
N MET A 70 -6.50 4.05 -8.34
CA MET A 70 -6.38 2.58 -8.48
C MET A 70 -6.17 1.90 -7.12
N LEU A 71 -5.41 2.50 -6.20
CA LEU A 71 -5.24 1.96 -4.85
C LEU A 71 -6.55 1.99 -4.06
N ARG A 72 -7.38 3.03 -4.24
CA ARG A 72 -8.72 3.11 -3.63
C ARG A 72 -9.65 2.02 -4.15
N ASP A 73 -9.57 1.65 -5.43
CA ASP A 73 -10.35 0.54 -6.00
C ASP A 73 -10.04 -0.79 -5.29
N PHE A 74 -8.82 -0.97 -4.81
CA PHE A 74 -8.40 -2.10 -3.96
C PHE A 74 -8.67 -1.88 -2.46
N GLY A 75 -9.43 -0.85 -2.09
CA GLY A 75 -9.78 -0.59 -0.69
C GLY A 75 -8.59 -0.18 0.18
N CYS A 76 -7.50 0.30 -0.39
CA CYS A 76 -6.36 0.79 0.37
C CYS A 76 -6.76 2.00 1.22
N HIS A 77 -6.29 2.03 2.46
CA HIS A 77 -6.41 3.14 3.40
C HIS A 77 -5.12 3.95 3.51
N TYR A 78 -4.00 3.33 3.21
CA TYR A 78 -2.65 3.90 3.36
C TYR A 78 -1.80 3.68 2.12
N VAL A 79 -0.81 4.54 1.97
CA VAL A 79 0.28 4.32 1.01
C VAL A 79 1.58 4.87 1.58
N LEU A 80 2.68 4.14 1.39
CA LEU A 80 4.01 4.61 1.74
C LEU A 80 4.54 5.55 0.66
N VAL A 81 5.06 6.71 1.05
CA VAL A 81 5.74 7.65 0.16
C VAL A 81 7.10 8.01 0.74
N GLY A 82 8.09 8.22 -0.13
CA GLY A 82 9.42 8.67 0.28
C GLY A 82 10.22 7.65 1.09
N HIS A 83 9.95 6.36 0.96
CA HIS A 83 10.75 5.32 1.59
C HIS A 83 12.24 5.47 1.21
N SER A 84 13.14 5.24 2.17
CA SER A 84 14.58 5.43 1.96
C SER A 84 15.14 4.68 0.75
N GLU A 85 14.71 3.45 0.50
CA GLU A 85 15.10 2.69 -0.68
C GLU A 85 14.69 3.38 -1.98
N ARG A 86 13.49 3.97 -2.04
CA ARG A 86 13.04 4.66 -3.25
C ARG A 86 13.82 5.95 -3.50
N ARG A 87 14.17 6.65 -2.45
CA ARG A 87 15.06 7.82 -2.54
C ARG A 87 16.46 7.43 -3.01
N GLN A 88 17.04 6.40 -2.45
CA GLN A 88 18.41 5.99 -2.71
C GLN A 88 18.58 5.22 -4.02
N LEU A 89 17.66 4.30 -4.34
CA LEU A 89 17.79 3.38 -5.46
C LEU A 89 17.04 3.84 -6.72
N PHE A 90 15.95 4.61 -6.55
CA PHE A 90 15.12 5.07 -7.66
C PHE A 90 15.13 6.59 -7.84
N GLY A 91 15.94 7.30 -7.04
CA GLY A 91 16.14 8.74 -7.20
C GLY A 91 14.92 9.61 -6.86
N GLU A 92 14.00 9.14 -6.03
CA GLU A 92 12.85 9.95 -5.61
C GLU A 92 13.33 11.18 -4.83
N SER A 93 13.13 12.37 -5.41
CA SER A 93 13.44 13.65 -4.81
C SER A 93 12.38 14.06 -3.78
N ASP A 94 12.70 15.07 -2.96
CA ASP A 94 11.71 15.65 -2.03
C ASP A 94 10.50 16.21 -2.77
N ALA A 95 10.69 16.79 -3.95
CA ALA A 95 9.59 17.27 -4.78
C ALA A 95 8.67 16.13 -5.26
N ALA A 96 9.25 15.01 -5.71
CA ALA A 96 8.47 13.83 -6.11
C ALA A 96 7.72 13.24 -4.92
N VAL A 97 8.35 13.14 -3.75
CA VAL A 97 7.69 12.65 -2.53
C VAL A 97 6.55 13.57 -2.11
N ALA A 98 6.75 14.90 -2.16
CA ALA A 98 5.70 15.87 -1.85
C ALA A 98 4.51 15.73 -2.83
N ALA A 99 4.78 15.59 -4.14
CA ALA A 99 3.75 15.39 -5.14
C ALA A 99 2.96 14.08 -4.92
N LYS A 100 3.64 12.98 -4.60
CA LYS A 100 3.00 11.70 -4.23
C LYS A 100 2.15 11.83 -2.98
N PHE A 101 2.63 12.55 -1.97
CA PHE A 101 1.86 12.80 -0.75
C PHE A 101 0.56 13.56 -1.07
N VAL A 102 0.66 14.62 -1.87
CA VAL A 102 -0.53 15.40 -2.28
C VAL A 102 -1.51 14.52 -3.08
N ALA A 103 -1.02 13.71 -4.03
CA ALA A 103 -1.86 12.81 -4.80
C ALA A 103 -2.58 11.78 -3.91
N ALA A 104 -1.89 11.22 -2.92
CA ALA A 104 -2.48 10.31 -1.94
C ALA A 104 -3.59 11.00 -1.13
N GLN A 105 -3.31 12.18 -0.57
CA GLN A 105 -4.30 12.95 0.21
C GLN A 105 -5.54 13.33 -0.62
N GLN A 106 -5.37 13.73 -1.86
CA GLN A 106 -6.48 14.07 -2.76
C GLN A 106 -7.39 12.86 -3.05
N ALA A 107 -6.84 11.65 -3.02
CA ALA A 107 -7.59 10.41 -3.19
C ALA A 107 -8.17 9.85 -1.88
N GLY A 108 -7.89 10.48 -0.73
CA GLY A 108 -8.34 10.02 0.58
C GLY A 108 -7.54 8.84 1.14
N LEU A 109 -6.24 8.78 0.80
CA LEU A 109 -5.28 7.82 1.37
C LEU A 109 -4.49 8.45 2.49
#